data_33aed1dcd056ab59fa24a372b7e8580c
#
_entry.id   33aed1dcd056ab59fa24a372b7e8580c
#
_cell.length_a   1.000
_cell.length_b   1.000
_cell.length_c   1.000
_cell.angle_alpha   90.00
_cell.angle_beta   90.00
_cell.angle_gamma   90.00
#
_symmetry.space_group_name_H-M   'P 1'
#
loop_
_entity.id
_entity.type
_entity.pdbx_description
1 polymer ?
#
loop_
_entity_poly.entity_id
_entity_poly.type
_entity_poly.pdbx_seq_one_letter_code
_entity_poly.pdbx_strand_id
1 'polypeptide(L)'
;MAMIEVKHLQKNFVKTVKEPGLKGALRSFIYPEKQTFEAVKDLTFEVPKGQILGFIGANGAGKSTTIKMLTGILKPTSGFCRINGKIPQDNRQDYVKDIGVVFGQRTQLWWDLALQETYTVLKEIYDVPDSLFHKRMDFLNEVLDLKDFIKDPVRTLSLGQRMRADIAASLLHNPKVLFLDEPTIGLDVSVKDNIRRAITQINQEEETTILLTTHDLSDIEQLCDRIFMIDKGQEIFDGTVSQLKENFGKMKTLSFELVPGQSHLISHYEGLPDMTVDRQGNSLNIEFDSSRYQSADIIKQTLSDFEIRDLKMVDTDIEDIIRRFYRKEL
;
A
#
# COMPACT_ATOMS: atom_id res chain seq x y z
N MET A 1 -1.15 -8.27 22.27
CA MET A 1 -0.47 -7.00 22.57
C MET A 1 -0.19 -6.31 21.24
N ALA A 2 -0.53 -5.03 21.09
CA ALA A 2 -0.28 -4.31 19.85
C ALA A 2 1.23 -4.15 19.62
N MET A 3 1.70 -4.47 18.41
CA MET A 3 3.08 -4.23 18.00
C MET A 3 3.26 -2.79 17.51
N ILE A 4 2.26 -2.27 16.79
CA ILE A 4 2.15 -0.85 16.41
C ILE A 4 0.91 -0.31 17.10
N GLU A 5 1.05 0.77 17.86
CA GLU A 5 -0.05 1.50 18.50
C GLU A 5 0.00 2.96 18.06
N VAL A 6 -1.10 3.48 17.54
CA VAL A 6 -1.26 4.85 17.10
C VAL A 6 -2.51 5.43 17.75
N LYS A 7 -2.38 6.56 18.44
CA LYS A 7 -3.50 7.20 19.16
C LYS A 7 -3.54 8.70 18.84
N HIS A 8 -4.62 9.12 18.24
CA HIS A 8 -4.91 10.52 17.92
C HIS A 8 -3.74 11.25 17.23
N LEU A 9 -3.06 10.51 16.33
CA LEU A 9 -1.84 10.98 15.67
C LEU A 9 -2.16 12.11 14.69
N GLN A 10 -1.48 13.26 14.87
CA GLN A 10 -1.68 14.43 14.03
C GLN A 10 -0.34 14.99 13.54
N LYS A 11 -0.36 15.55 12.32
CA LYS A 11 0.78 16.27 11.78
C LYS A 11 0.36 17.48 10.98
N ASN A 12 0.75 18.64 11.48
CA ASN A 12 0.56 19.94 10.83
C ASN A 12 1.91 20.48 10.36
N PHE A 13 1.94 21.00 9.14
CA PHE A 13 3.07 21.74 8.60
C PHE A 13 2.69 23.21 8.47
N VAL A 14 3.59 24.09 8.90
CA VAL A 14 3.41 25.53 8.75
C VAL A 14 4.27 26.00 7.58
N LYS A 15 3.65 26.56 6.56
CA LYS A 15 4.32 27.17 5.42
C LYS A 15 4.18 28.69 5.51
N THR A 16 5.30 29.40 5.43
CA THR A 16 5.26 30.85 5.29
C THR A 16 4.97 31.20 3.84
N VAL A 17 3.90 31.94 3.61
CA VAL A 17 3.52 32.46 2.29
C VAL A 17 4.41 33.68 2.01
N LYS A 18 5.18 33.62 0.91
CA LYS A 18 5.99 34.74 0.46
C LYS A 18 5.26 35.48 -0.65
N GLU A 19 4.99 36.78 -0.43
CA GLU A 19 4.47 37.64 -1.50
C GLU A 19 5.55 37.83 -2.58
N PRO A 20 5.21 37.85 -3.88
CA PRO A 20 6.16 38.05 -4.95
C PRO A 20 6.72 39.48 -4.95
N GLY A 21 8.00 39.63 -5.35
CA GLY A 21 8.70 40.92 -5.47
C GLY A 21 9.46 41.35 -4.21
N LEU A 22 10.42 42.26 -4.36
CA LEU A 22 11.31 42.73 -3.28
C LEU A 22 10.55 43.34 -2.10
N LYS A 23 9.50 44.12 -2.37
CA LYS A 23 8.64 44.70 -1.31
C LYS A 23 7.83 43.63 -0.57
N GLY A 24 7.32 42.63 -1.30
CA GLY A 24 6.61 41.49 -0.70
C GLY A 24 7.55 40.63 0.13
N ALA A 25 8.78 40.40 -0.32
CA ALA A 25 9.79 39.65 0.43
C ALA A 25 10.14 40.34 1.77
N LEU A 26 10.30 41.68 1.76
CA LEU A 26 10.59 42.46 2.98
C LEU A 26 9.41 42.44 3.95
N ARG A 27 8.18 42.56 3.44
CA ARG A 27 6.95 42.49 4.23
C ARG A 27 6.76 41.11 4.84
N SER A 28 6.99 40.06 4.06
CA SER A 28 6.89 38.64 4.53
C SER A 28 7.95 38.31 5.58
N PHE A 29 9.07 39.04 5.62
CA PHE A 29 10.10 38.89 6.64
C PHE A 29 9.70 39.51 7.98
N ILE A 30 8.98 40.64 7.97
CA ILE A 30 8.55 41.37 9.19
C ILE A 30 7.20 40.82 9.68
N TYR A 31 6.28 40.50 8.76
CA TYR A 31 4.93 39.97 9.05
C TYR A 31 4.67 38.71 8.22
N PRO A 32 5.24 37.55 8.62
CA PRO A 32 5.05 36.32 7.87
C PRO A 32 3.59 35.82 7.97
N GLU A 33 2.90 35.78 6.85
CA GLU A 33 1.63 35.08 6.76
C GLU A 33 1.89 33.56 6.81
N LYS A 34 1.34 32.88 7.82
CA LYS A 34 1.52 31.46 8.05
C LYS A 34 0.27 30.71 7.59
N GLN A 35 0.45 29.80 6.66
CA GLN A 35 -0.57 28.86 6.25
C GLN A 35 -0.27 27.50 6.86
N THR A 36 -1.23 26.96 7.61
CA THR A 36 -1.13 25.62 8.21
C THR A 36 -1.73 24.59 7.24
N PHE A 37 -0.98 23.55 6.96
CA PHE A 37 -1.43 22.39 6.19
C PHE A 37 -1.48 21.17 7.11
N GLU A 38 -2.67 20.60 7.28
CA GLU A 38 -2.90 19.41 8.08
C GLU A 38 -2.69 18.17 7.20
N ALA A 39 -1.50 17.55 7.31
CA ALA A 39 -1.14 16.37 6.54
C ALA A 39 -1.72 15.08 7.14
N VAL A 40 -1.85 15.04 8.46
CA VAL A 40 -2.52 13.97 9.22
C VAL A 40 -3.35 14.66 10.30
N LYS A 41 -4.65 14.35 10.37
CA LYS A 41 -5.59 15.08 11.22
C LYS A 41 -5.92 14.35 12.52
N ASP A 42 -6.24 13.08 12.43
CA ASP A 42 -6.52 12.22 13.60
C ASP A 42 -6.52 10.76 13.15
N LEU A 43 -5.42 10.07 13.39
CA LEU A 43 -5.36 8.64 13.09
C LEU A 43 -5.22 7.85 14.38
N THR A 44 -6.06 6.82 14.54
CA THR A 44 -6.03 5.90 15.67
C THR A 44 -6.19 4.48 15.15
N PHE A 45 -5.16 3.65 15.32
CA PHE A 45 -5.19 2.24 14.96
C PHE A 45 -4.13 1.44 15.73
N GLU A 46 -4.30 0.13 15.73
CA GLU A 46 -3.36 -0.81 16.34
C GLU A 46 -3.07 -1.93 15.36
N VAL A 47 -1.82 -2.42 15.33
CA VAL A 47 -1.43 -3.59 14.54
C VAL A 47 -0.90 -4.66 15.48
N PRO A 48 -1.52 -5.85 15.56
CA PRO A 48 -1.02 -6.97 16.34
C PRO A 48 0.33 -7.49 15.81
N LYS A 49 1.05 -8.22 16.66
CA LYS A 49 2.28 -8.90 16.25
C LYS A 49 2.01 -9.89 15.11
N GLY A 50 2.89 -9.91 14.13
CA GLY A 50 2.83 -10.84 12.98
C GLY A 50 1.77 -10.51 11.92
N GLN A 51 0.99 -9.43 12.07
CA GLN A 51 0.02 -9.02 11.07
C GLN A 51 0.67 -8.22 9.94
N ILE A 52 0.21 -8.42 8.71
CA ILE A 52 0.52 -7.55 7.57
C ILE A 52 -0.65 -6.57 7.38
N LEU A 53 -0.38 -5.28 7.64
CA LEU A 53 -1.34 -4.20 7.44
C LEU A 53 -1.07 -3.48 6.13
N GLY A 54 -2.04 -3.48 5.22
CA GLY A 54 -2.07 -2.62 4.04
C GLY A 54 -2.49 -1.20 4.43
N PHE A 55 -1.59 -0.23 4.32
CA PHE A 55 -1.86 1.18 4.62
C PHE A 55 -2.05 1.97 3.31
N ILE A 56 -3.31 2.22 2.95
CA ILE A 56 -3.71 2.65 1.61
C ILE A 56 -4.23 4.09 1.64
N GLY A 57 -4.03 4.79 0.53
CA GLY A 57 -4.54 6.15 0.40
C GLY A 57 -4.14 6.77 -0.94
N ALA A 58 -4.89 7.75 -1.42
CA ALA A 58 -4.53 8.52 -2.60
C ALA A 58 -3.20 9.28 -2.40
N ASN A 59 -2.63 9.78 -3.50
CA ASN A 59 -1.46 10.66 -3.40
C ASN A 59 -1.81 11.90 -2.59
N GLY A 60 -0.97 12.22 -1.59
CA GLY A 60 -1.24 13.32 -0.65
C GLY A 60 -2.19 12.99 0.50
N ALA A 61 -2.71 11.76 0.61
CA ALA A 61 -3.60 11.36 1.71
C ALA A 61 -2.94 11.35 3.10
N GLY A 62 -1.60 11.41 3.18
CA GLY A 62 -0.86 11.41 4.44
C GLY A 62 -0.02 10.16 4.72
N LYS A 63 -0.01 9.15 3.82
CA LYS A 63 0.71 7.87 3.99
C LYS A 63 2.17 8.04 4.40
N SER A 64 2.97 8.64 3.53
CA SER A 64 4.41 8.82 3.79
C SER A 64 4.69 9.73 4.99
N THR A 65 3.77 10.66 5.32
CA THR A 65 3.88 11.48 6.54
C THR A 65 3.68 10.61 7.78
N THR A 66 2.69 9.72 7.76
CA THR A 66 2.42 8.77 8.84
C THR A 66 3.61 7.82 9.02
N ILE A 67 4.11 7.20 7.94
CA ILE A 67 5.30 6.33 8.02
C ILE A 67 6.50 7.07 8.61
N LYS A 68 6.76 8.31 8.20
CA LYS A 68 7.85 9.12 8.76
C LYS A 68 7.67 9.42 10.26
N MET A 69 6.45 9.52 10.76
CA MET A 69 6.20 9.63 12.20
C MET A 69 6.42 8.30 12.91
N LEU A 70 5.91 7.20 12.34
CA LEU A 70 6.11 5.84 12.86
C LEU A 70 7.59 5.43 12.87
N THR A 71 8.37 5.84 11.89
CA THR A 71 9.82 5.57 11.82
C THR A 71 10.68 6.57 12.61
N GLY A 72 10.06 7.52 13.30
CA GLY A 72 10.76 8.52 14.12
C GLY A 72 11.51 9.60 13.33
N ILE A 73 11.30 9.69 12.00
CA ILE A 73 11.87 10.75 11.15
C ILE A 73 11.16 12.08 11.39
N LEU A 74 9.84 12.04 11.62
CA LEU A 74 9.03 13.20 11.95
C LEU A 74 8.45 13.09 13.34
N LYS A 75 8.44 14.20 14.08
CA LYS A 75 7.71 14.30 15.35
C LYS A 75 6.24 14.64 15.07
N PRO A 76 5.27 13.95 15.70
CA PRO A 76 3.87 14.33 15.67
C PRO A 76 3.65 15.76 16.19
N THR A 77 2.60 16.43 15.72
CA THR A 77 2.14 17.71 16.28
C THR A 77 1.32 17.47 17.55
N SER A 78 0.52 16.40 17.58
CA SER A 78 -0.21 15.89 18.74
C SER A 78 -0.45 14.39 18.61
N GLY A 79 -0.97 13.76 19.65
CA GLY A 79 -1.08 12.32 19.73
C GLY A 79 0.27 11.63 19.89
N PHE A 80 0.29 10.31 19.77
CA PHE A 80 1.52 9.54 19.85
C PHE A 80 1.45 8.26 18.99
N CYS A 81 2.61 7.67 18.74
CA CYS A 81 2.74 6.30 18.25
C CYS A 81 3.75 5.54 19.12
N ARG A 82 3.52 4.24 19.28
CA ARG A 82 4.45 3.30 19.91
C ARG A 82 4.66 2.10 19.00
N ILE A 83 5.90 1.64 18.93
CA ILE A 83 6.30 0.45 18.21
C ILE A 83 7.02 -0.47 19.20
N ASN A 84 6.54 -1.69 19.37
CA ASN A 84 7.04 -2.61 20.36
C ASN A 84 7.13 -1.95 21.76
N GLY A 85 6.13 -1.14 22.13
CA GLY A 85 6.06 -0.39 23.39
C GLY A 85 6.94 0.86 23.47
N LYS A 86 7.78 1.16 22.47
CA LYS A 86 8.70 2.30 22.45
C LYS A 86 8.14 3.47 21.66
N ILE A 87 8.34 4.69 22.14
CA ILE A 87 8.03 5.92 21.41
C ILE A 87 9.26 6.29 20.55
N PRO A 88 9.08 6.51 19.23
CA PRO A 88 10.19 6.74 18.31
C PRO A 88 11.13 7.90 18.67
N GLN A 89 10.61 8.90 19.37
CA GLN A 89 11.33 10.13 19.72
C GLN A 89 12.08 10.07 21.04
N ASP A 90 11.76 9.12 21.94
CA ASP A 90 12.30 9.10 23.29
C ASP A 90 13.72 8.52 23.34
N ASN A 91 13.97 7.42 22.62
CA ASN A 91 15.28 6.80 22.50
C ASN A 91 15.49 6.25 21.08
N ARG A 92 15.95 7.12 20.18
CA ARG A 92 16.08 6.76 18.77
C ARG A 92 17.06 5.62 18.51
N GLN A 93 18.17 5.56 19.23
CA GLN A 93 19.20 4.52 19.01
C GLN A 93 18.68 3.12 19.35
N ASP A 94 17.91 3.00 20.42
CA ASP A 94 17.31 1.73 20.82
C ASP A 94 16.07 1.40 19.95
N TYR A 95 15.34 2.44 19.55
CA TYR A 95 14.15 2.30 18.71
C TYR A 95 14.46 1.74 17.32
N VAL A 96 15.50 2.24 16.65
CA VAL A 96 15.83 1.82 15.28
C VAL A 96 16.25 0.36 15.17
N LYS A 97 16.65 -0.27 16.29
CA LYS A 97 16.95 -1.70 16.35
C LYS A 97 15.71 -2.58 16.23
N ASP A 98 14.53 -2.05 16.54
CA ASP A 98 13.26 -2.78 16.45
C ASP A 98 12.57 -2.65 15.08
N ILE A 99 13.04 -1.75 14.22
CA ILE A 99 12.38 -1.46 12.94
C ILE A 99 13.31 -1.66 11.74
N GLY A 100 12.76 -2.24 10.68
CA GLY A 100 13.30 -2.18 9.32
C GLY A 100 12.47 -1.23 8.47
N VAL A 101 13.10 -0.49 7.56
CA VAL A 101 12.39 0.47 6.70
C VAL A 101 12.91 0.36 5.28
N VAL A 102 12.02 0.21 4.32
CA VAL A 102 12.33 0.29 2.89
C VAL A 102 11.48 1.38 2.25
N PHE A 103 12.12 2.36 1.63
CA PHE A 103 11.46 3.39 0.84
C PHE A 103 11.65 3.06 -0.64
N GLY A 104 10.60 2.69 -1.36
CA GLY A 104 10.67 2.16 -2.73
C GLY A 104 11.39 3.04 -3.76
N GLN A 105 11.46 4.34 -3.53
CA GLN A 105 12.15 5.29 -4.43
C GLN A 105 13.57 5.67 -3.96
N ARG A 106 14.01 5.19 -2.80
CA ARG A 106 15.30 5.55 -2.21
C ARG A 106 15.96 4.30 -1.64
N THR A 107 17.14 3.97 -2.15
CA THR A 107 17.95 2.92 -1.58
C THR A 107 18.75 3.43 -0.37
N GLN A 108 18.92 2.53 0.62
CA GLN A 108 19.84 2.74 1.75
C GLN A 108 21.22 2.14 1.48
N LEU A 109 21.39 1.47 0.34
CA LEU A 109 22.62 0.79 -0.03
C LEU A 109 23.67 1.77 -0.56
N TRP A 110 24.95 1.51 -0.32
CA TRP A 110 26.05 2.31 -0.83
C TRP A 110 26.33 1.99 -2.30
N TRP A 111 26.15 2.97 -3.15
CA TRP A 111 26.11 2.86 -4.61
C TRP A 111 27.33 2.20 -5.23
N ASP A 112 28.53 2.52 -4.72
CA ASP A 112 29.80 2.04 -5.27
C ASP A 112 30.38 0.81 -4.57
N LEU A 113 29.78 0.36 -3.47
CA LEU A 113 30.21 -0.83 -2.76
C LEU A 113 29.55 -2.09 -3.32
N ALA A 114 30.26 -3.21 -3.23
CA ALA A 114 29.65 -4.50 -3.41
C ALA A 114 28.55 -4.72 -2.35
N LEU A 115 27.48 -5.44 -2.69
CA LEU A 115 26.36 -5.62 -1.79
C LEU A 115 26.76 -6.27 -0.46
N GLN A 116 27.63 -7.28 -0.50
CA GLN A 116 28.17 -7.92 0.72
C GLN A 116 28.93 -6.95 1.62
N GLU A 117 29.66 -5.98 1.05
CA GLU A 117 30.37 -4.96 1.82
C GLU A 117 29.38 -4.00 2.50
N THR A 118 28.34 -3.62 1.78
CA THR A 118 27.22 -2.85 2.35
C THR A 118 26.61 -3.55 3.57
N TYR A 119 26.36 -4.85 3.47
CA TYR A 119 25.82 -5.62 4.59
C TYR A 119 26.80 -5.74 5.77
N THR A 120 28.09 -5.84 5.49
CA THR A 120 29.12 -5.83 6.53
C THR A 120 29.14 -4.50 7.29
N VAL A 121 29.02 -3.37 6.58
CA VAL A 121 28.91 -2.05 7.23
C VAL A 121 27.64 -1.92 8.05
N LEU A 122 26.49 -2.38 7.52
CA LEU A 122 25.22 -2.37 8.27
C LEU A 122 25.28 -3.25 9.53
N LYS A 123 25.93 -4.40 9.46
CA LYS A 123 26.20 -5.26 10.62
C LYS A 123 26.85 -4.48 11.75
N GLU A 124 27.91 -3.72 11.46
CA GLU A 124 28.61 -2.89 12.44
C GLU A 124 27.73 -1.72 12.96
N ILE A 125 26.96 -1.07 12.08
CA ILE A 125 26.05 0.02 12.46
C ILE A 125 24.98 -0.44 13.46
N TYR A 126 24.45 -1.66 13.25
CA TYR A 126 23.38 -2.22 14.10
C TYR A 126 23.91 -3.09 15.25
N ASP A 127 25.24 -3.18 15.45
CA ASP A 127 25.88 -4.03 16.46
C ASP A 127 25.42 -5.49 16.36
N VAL A 128 25.32 -6.05 15.15
CA VAL A 128 24.86 -7.43 14.95
C VAL A 128 26.03 -8.40 15.19
N PRO A 129 25.94 -9.34 16.16
CA PRO A 129 26.99 -10.33 16.40
C PRO A 129 27.24 -11.21 15.16
N ASP A 130 28.51 -11.63 14.95
CA ASP A 130 28.91 -12.43 13.78
C ASP A 130 28.07 -13.69 13.58
N SER A 131 27.83 -14.44 14.66
CA SER A 131 27.03 -15.67 14.61
C SER A 131 25.58 -15.42 14.15
N LEU A 132 24.99 -14.32 14.58
CA LEU A 132 23.64 -13.90 14.16
C LEU A 132 23.68 -13.40 12.72
N PHE A 133 24.69 -12.61 12.35
CA PHE A 133 24.83 -12.08 11.00
C PHE A 133 24.91 -13.20 9.95
N HIS A 134 25.75 -14.22 10.17
CA HIS A 134 25.86 -15.35 9.25
C HIS A 134 24.52 -16.09 9.11
N LYS A 135 23.87 -16.41 10.22
CA LYS A 135 22.55 -17.05 10.21
C LYS A 135 21.51 -16.21 9.45
N ARG A 136 21.51 -14.90 9.66
CA ARG A 136 20.62 -13.98 8.96
C ARG A 136 20.90 -13.94 7.46
N MET A 137 22.18 -13.87 7.09
CA MET A 137 22.59 -13.85 5.67
C MET A 137 22.22 -15.13 4.94
N ASP A 138 22.37 -16.30 5.59
CA ASP A 138 21.94 -17.57 4.99
C ASP A 138 20.44 -17.56 4.71
N PHE A 139 19.62 -17.17 5.68
CA PHE A 139 18.17 -17.03 5.53
C PHE A 139 17.78 -16.00 4.44
N LEU A 140 18.34 -14.79 4.49
CA LEU A 140 18.03 -13.74 3.53
C LEU A 140 18.51 -14.07 2.10
N ASN A 141 19.64 -14.78 1.97
CA ASN A 141 20.11 -15.29 0.69
C ASN A 141 19.16 -16.32 0.08
N GLU A 142 18.53 -17.15 0.91
CA GLU A 142 17.55 -18.13 0.45
C GLU A 142 16.23 -17.45 0.04
N VAL A 143 15.67 -16.64 0.93
CA VAL A 143 14.34 -16.05 0.76
C VAL A 143 14.33 -14.98 -0.34
N LEU A 144 15.39 -14.18 -0.45
CA LEU A 144 15.48 -13.04 -1.38
C LEU A 144 16.35 -13.33 -2.60
N ASP A 145 16.89 -14.57 -2.73
CA ASP A 145 17.69 -14.99 -3.88
C ASP A 145 18.82 -13.99 -4.23
N LEU A 146 19.69 -13.73 -3.25
CA LEU A 146 20.75 -12.73 -3.37
C LEU A 146 22.06 -13.28 -3.94
N LYS A 147 22.25 -14.61 -3.96
CA LYS A 147 23.53 -15.28 -4.23
C LYS A 147 24.19 -14.86 -5.54
N ASP A 148 23.37 -14.65 -6.57
CA ASP A 148 23.86 -14.36 -7.91
C ASP A 148 24.49 -12.97 -8.06
N PHE A 149 24.11 -12.03 -7.20
CA PHE A 149 24.55 -10.63 -7.30
C PHE A 149 25.11 -10.03 -5.99
N ILE A 150 25.28 -10.83 -4.95
CA ILE A 150 25.78 -10.35 -3.65
C ILE A 150 27.20 -9.74 -3.71
N LYS A 151 27.98 -10.10 -4.72
CA LYS A 151 29.33 -9.59 -4.95
C LYS A 151 29.37 -8.37 -5.89
N ASP A 152 28.23 -8.03 -6.49
CA ASP A 152 28.16 -6.95 -7.46
C ASP A 152 28.02 -5.59 -6.78
N PRO A 153 28.61 -4.53 -7.36
CA PRO A 153 28.39 -3.16 -6.91
C PRO A 153 26.89 -2.77 -7.03
N VAL A 154 26.36 -2.09 -6.04
CA VAL A 154 24.91 -1.72 -5.99
C VAL A 154 24.47 -0.98 -7.26
N ARG A 155 25.33 -0.14 -7.85
CA ARG A 155 25.01 0.60 -9.08
C ARG A 155 24.72 -0.28 -10.31
N THR A 156 25.19 -1.53 -10.32
CA THR A 156 24.99 -2.46 -11.44
C THR A 156 23.73 -3.31 -11.31
N LEU A 157 23.10 -3.27 -10.15
CA LEU A 157 21.90 -4.05 -9.87
C LEU A 157 20.68 -3.52 -10.64
N SER A 158 19.87 -4.42 -11.17
CA SER A 158 18.54 -4.07 -11.69
C SER A 158 17.65 -3.52 -10.57
N LEU A 159 16.54 -2.89 -10.92
CA LEU A 159 15.60 -2.33 -9.92
C LEU A 159 15.08 -3.43 -8.99
N GLY A 160 14.72 -4.60 -9.52
CA GLY A 160 14.26 -5.74 -8.73
C GLY A 160 15.34 -6.34 -7.82
N GLN A 161 16.57 -6.49 -8.31
CA GLN A 161 17.70 -6.91 -7.48
C GLN A 161 17.97 -5.91 -6.36
N ARG A 162 17.92 -4.61 -6.66
CA ARG A 162 18.10 -3.55 -5.67
C ARG A 162 17.01 -3.58 -4.61
N MET A 163 15.76 -3.77 -4.99
CA MET A 163 14.65 -3.87 -4.04
C MET A 163 14.83 -5.08 -3.10
N ARG A 164 15.19 -6.26 -3.64
CA ARG A 164 15.51 -7.44 -2.83
C ARG A 164 16.65 -7.17 -1.86
N ALA A 165 17.68 -6.49 -2.34
CA ALA A 165 18.83 -6.09 -1.53
C ALA A 165 18.46 -5.06 -0.43
N ASP A 166 17.61 -4.09 -0.71
CA ASP A 166 17.12 -3.12 0.27
C ASP A 166 16.26 -3.80 1.37
N ILE A 167 15.41 -4.75 0.99
CA ILE A 167 14.64 -5.56 1.94
C ILE A 167 15.59 -6.35 2.84
N ALA A 168 16.59 -7.03 2.26
CA ALA A 168 17.60 -7.76 3.04
C ALA A 168 18.35 -6.85 4.02
N ALA A 169 18.79 -5.68 3.56
CA ALA A 169 19.46 -4.68 4.39
C ALA A 169 18.62 -4.25 5.59
N SER A 170 17.31 -4.06 5.37
CA SER A 170 16.38 -3.67 6.42
C SER A 170 16.08 -4.76 7.45
N LEU A 171 16.43 -6.01 7.14
CA LEU A 171 16.15 -7.19 7.97
C LEU A 171 17.41 -7.78 8.66
N LEU A 172 18.60 -7.28 8.35
CA LEU A 172 19.86 -7.82 8.88
C LEU A 172 19.92 -7.89 10.40
N HIS A 173 19.38 -6.90 11.07
CA HIS A 173 19.38 -6.77 12.53
C HIS A 173 18.16 -7.42 13.21
N ASN A 174 17.37 -8.20 12.45
CA ASN A 174 16.19 -8.91 12.93
C ASN A 174 15.13 -8.00 13.59
N PRO A 175 14.62 -6.99 12.88
CA PRO A 175 13.64 -6.06 13.43
C PRO A 175 12.32 -6.75 13.76
N LYS A 176 11.53 -6.19 14.67
CA LYS A 176 10.19 -6.66 15.03
C LYS A 176 9.11 -6.13 14.09
N VAL A 177 9.38 -4.98 13.47
CA VAL A 177 8.46 -4.31 12.54
C VAL A 177 9.20 -3.93 11.27
N LEU A 178 8.60 -4.22 10.13
CA LEU A 178 9.09 -3.84 8.80
C LEU A 178 8.10 -2.85 8.15
N PHE A 179 8.60 -1.68 7.80
CA PHE A 179 7.87 -0.68 7.02
C PHE A 179 8.30 -0.78 5.56
N LEU A 180 7.35 -1.04 4.67
CA LEU A 180 7.55 -1.13 3.23
C LEU A 180 6.74 -0.03 2.53
N ASP A 181 7.41 1.01 2.03
CA ASP A 181 6.76 2.11 1.30
C ASP A 181 6.91 1.87 -0.20
N GLU A 182 5.88 1.29 -0.82
CA GLU A 182 5.79 0.95 -2.25
C GLU A 182 6.91 0.00 -2.77
N PRO A 183 7.07 -1.21 -2.17
CA PRO A 183 8.21 -2.09 -2.47
C PRO A 183 8.15 -2.73 -3.87
N THR A 184 7.02 -2.69 -4.56
CA THR A 184 6.81 -3.31 -5.88
C THR A 184 6.71 -2.30 -7.02
N ILE A 185 6.86 -1.00 -6.71
CA ILE A 185 6.70 0.06 -7.71
C ILE A 185 7.73 -0.05 -8.85
N GLY A 186 7.25 0.01 -10.09
CA GLY A 186 8.11 0.00 -11.28
C GLY A 186 8.74 -1.36 -11.61
N LEU A 187 8.34 -2.42 -10.91
CA LEU A 187 8.82 -3.78 -11.16
C LEU A 187 7.89 -4.53 -12.13
N ASP A 188 8.46 -5.48 -12.87
CA ASP A 188 7.67 -6.39 -13.69
C ASP A 188 6.94 -7.44 -12.84
N VAL A 189 5.95 -8.12 -13.43
CA VAL A 189 5.04 -9.04 -12.73
C VAL A 189 5.80 -10.17 -12.02
N SER A 190 6.80 -10.76 -12.69
CA SER A 190 7.54 -11.90 -12.13
C SER A 190 8.38 -11.51 -10.91
N VAL A 191 8.98 -10.32 -10.94
CA VAL A 191 9.76 -9.79 -9.82
C VAL A 191 8.84 -9.39 -8.66
N LYS A 192 7.66 -8.79 -8.93
CA LYS A 192 6.65 -8.52 -7.91
C LYS A 192 6.24 -9.79 -7.17
N ASP A 193 5.95 -10.88 -7.90
CA ASP A 193 5.55 -12.15 -7.30
C ASP A 193 6.67 -12.77 -6.42
N ASN A 194 7.94 -12.62 -6.83
CA ASN A 194 9.06 -13.05 -6.01
C ASN A 194 9.18 -12.26 -4.71
N ILE A 195 9.00 -10.93 -4.78
CA ILE A 195 9.03 -10.06 -3.60
C ILE A 195 7.85 -10.38 -2.66
N ARG A 196 6.64 -10.59 -3.20
CA ARG A 196 5.47 -10.98 -2.39
C ARG A 196 5.71 -12.28 -1.64
N ARG A 197 6.21 -13.31 -2.32
CA ARG A 197 6.56 -14.58 -1.68
C ARG A 197 7.59 -14.42 -0.56
N ALA A 198 8.64 -13.63 -0.82
CA ALA A 198 9.65 -13.34 0.18
C ALA A 198 9.06 -12.60 1.41
N ILE A 199 8.22 -11.59 1.21
CA ILE A 199 7.53 -10.87 2.30
C ILE A 199 6.65 -11.82 3.12
N THR A 200 5.87 -12.68 2.46
CA THR A 200 5.03 -13.69 3.13
C THR A 200 5.87 -14.66 3.95
N GLN A 201 6.95 -15.18 3.38
CA GLN A 201 7.84 -16.12 4.07
C GLN A 201 8.51 -15.48 5.29
N ILE A 202 9.03 -14.26 5.17
CA ILE A 202 9.61 -13.49 6.28
C ILE A 202 8.58 -13.28 7.40
N ASN A 203 7.34 -12.90 7.05
CA ASN A 203 6.28 -12.73 8.03
C ASN A 203 5.94 -14.02 8.75
N GLN A 204 5.79 -15.14 8.02
CA GLN A 204 5.39 -16.44 8.58
C GLN A 204 6.48 -17.07 9.44
N GLU A 205 7.75 -17.02 9.00
CA GLU A 205 8.84 -17.68 9.72
C GLU A 205 9.36 -16.88 10.92
N GLU A 206 9.27 -15.56 10.88
CA GLU A 206 9.84 -14.68 11.91
C GLU A 206 8.80 -13.90 12.72
N GLU A 207 7.51 -14.06 12.38
CA GLU A 207 6.41 -13.29 12.99
C GLU A 207 6.65 -11.77 12.92
N THR A 208 7.37 -11.31 11.89
CA THR A 208 7.64 -9.89 11.66
C THR A 208 6.34 -9.16 11.35
N THR A 209 6.00 -8.14 12.12
CA THR A 209 4.84 -7.28 11.82
C THR A 209 5.18 -6.37 10.65
N ILE A 210 4.31 -6.26 9.66
CA ILE A 210 4.59 -5.51 8.44
C ILE A 210 3.53 -4.43 8.23
N LEU A 211 3.97 -3.20 7.97
CA LEU A 211 3.12 -2.13 7.46
C LEU A 211 3.55 -1.83 6.03
N LEU A 212 2.66 -2.11 5.08
CA LEU A 212 2.89 -2.01 3.65
C LEU A 212 2.07 -0.87 3.06
N THR A 213 2.71 0.06 2.33
CA THR A 213 1.97 0.92 1.41
C THR A 213 2.18 0.45 -0.02
N THR A 214 1.14 0.48 -0.81
CA THR A 214 1.21 0.14 -2.23
C THR A 214 0.07 0.82 -3.00
N HIS A 215 0.29 1.02 -4.29
CA HIS A 215 -0.75 1.36 -5.27
C HIS A 215 -1.18 0.13 -6.08
N ASP A 216 -0.45 -0.98 -5.94
CA ASP A 216 -0.78 -2.25 -6.59
C ASP A 216 -1.73 -3.04 -5.70
N LEU A 217 -2.94 -3.22 -6.17
CA LEU A 217 -3.99 -3.90 -5.42
C LEU A 217 -3.77 -5.39 -5.29
N SER A 218 -3.02 -5.97 -6.24
CA SER A 218 -2.59 -7.37 -6.11
C SER A 218 -1.68 -7.59 -4.90
N ASP A 219 -0.88 -6.57 -4.51
CA ASP A 219 -0.10 -6.65 -3.26
C ASP A 219 -1.01 -6.72 -2.05
N ILE A 220 -2.11 -5.95 -2.07
CA ILE A 220 -3.07 -5.91 -0.98
C ILE A 220 -3.79 -7.25 -0.85
N GLU A 221 -4.31 -7.77 -1.97
CA GLU A 221 -5.04 -9.04 -1.99
C GLU A 221 -4.19 -10.25 -1.58
N GLN A 222 -2.92 -10.25 -1.96
CA GLN A 222 -2.03 -11.38 -1.74
C GLN A 222 -1.27 -11.32 -0.41
N LEU A 223 -1.01 -10.13 0.13
CA LEU A 223 -0.18 -9.96 1.31
C LEU A 223 -0.95 -9.55 2.56
N CYS A 224 -2.01 -8.73 2.41
CA CYS A 224 -2.59 -8.05 3.56
C CYS A 224 -3.79 -8.78 4.12
N ASP A 225 -3.77 -9.07 5.42
CA ASP A 225 -4.93 -9.58 6.15
C ASP A 225 -5.94 -8.47 6.44
N ARG A 226 -5.45 -7.26 6.64
CA ARG A 226 -6.19 -6.08 7.03
C ARG A 226 -5.74 -4.86 6.25
N ILE A 227 -6.68 -3.98 5.97
CA ILE A 227 -6.47 -2.73 5.25
C ILE A 227 -6.87 -1.57 6.14
N PHE A 228 -6.03 -0.56 6.20
CA PHE A 228 -6.33 0.73 6.80
C PHE A 228 -6.27 1.80 5.71
N MET A 229 -7.41 2.37 5.35
CA MET A 229 -7.51 3.34 4.27
C MET A 229 -7.61 4.76 4.80
N ILE A 230 -6.85 5.68 4.20
CA ILE A 230 -6.87 7.09 4.55
C ILE A 230 -7.16 7.99 3.35
N ASP A 231 -7.91 9.06 3.59
CA ASP A 231 -8.05 10.19 2.67
C ASP A 231 -7.90 11.51 3.43
N LYS A 232 -7.14 12.45 2.85
CA LYS A 232 -6.92 13.80 3.41
C LYS A 232 -6.54 13.82 4.89
N GLY A 233 -5.72 12.85 5.30
CA GLY A 233 -5.21 12.72 6.66
C GLY A 233 -6.18 12.12 7.68
N GLN A 234 -7.29 11.52 7.23
CA GLN A 234 -8.30 10.87 8.07
C GLN A 234 -8.52 9.42 7.66
N GLU A 235 -8.91 8.60 8.60
CA GLU A 235 -9.38 7.23 8.34
C GLU A 235 -10.69 7.27 7.54
N ILE A 236 -10.80 6.39 6.54
CA ILE A 236 -12.02 6.16 5.78
C ILE A 236 -12.50 4.72 5.84
N PHE A 237 -11.59 3.78 6.12
CA PHE A 237 -11.92 2.37 6.30
C PHE A 237 -10.84 1.67 7.12
N ASP A 238 -11.25 0.76 8.01
CA ASP A 238 -10.40 -0.16 8.75
C ASP A 238 -11.08 -1.53 8.81
N GLY A 239 -10.50 -2.53 8.16
CA GLY A 239 -11.10 -3.87 8.10
C GLY A 239 -10.32 -4.83 7.21
N THR A 240 -10.86 -6.03 7.04
CA THR A 240 -10.27 -7.04 6.13
C THR A 240 -10.63 -6.77 4.68
N VAL A 241 -9.84 -7.36 3.76
CA VAL A 241 -10.14 -7.36 2.31
C VAL A 241 -11.54 -7.93 2.05
N SER A 242 -11.92 -8.99 2.76
CA SER A 242 -13.25 -9.60 2.64
C SER A 242 -14.35 -8.64 3.08
N GLN A 243 -14.19 -7.96 4.20
CA GLN A 243 -15.15 -6.94 4.66
C GLN A 243 -15.28 -5.78 3.68
N LEU A 244 -14.18 -5.35 3.05
CA LEU A 244 -14.24 -4.34 2.01
C LEU A 244 -15.08 -4.81 0.83
N LYS A 245 -14.83 -6.03 0.34
CA LYS A 245 -15.61 -6.65 -0.75
C LYS A 245 -17.09 -6.85 -0.39
N GLU A 246 -17.38 -7.36 0.81
CA GLU A 246 -18.77 -7.58 1.27
C GLU A 246 -19.55 -6.27 1.43
N ASN A 247 -18.93 -5.24 1.97
CA ASN A 247 -19.62 -3.97 2.24
C ASN A 247 -19.81 -3.14 0.97
N PHE A 248 -18.86 -3.19 0.04
CA PHE A 248 -18.78 -2.26 -1.10
C PHE A 248 -18.68 -2.94 -2.47
N GLY A 249 -18.43 -4.24 -2.53
CA GLY A 249 -18.35 -5.03 -3.77
C GLY A 249 -19.68 -5.61 -4.24
N LYS A 250 -20.80 -4.96 -3.88
CA LYS A 250 -22.14 -5.45 -4.25
C LYS A 250 -22.44 -5.33 -5.73
N MET A 251 -21.77 -4.43 -6.41
CA MET A 251 -21.95 -4.24 -7.84
C MET A 251 -21.28 -5.40 -8.60
N LYS A 252 -21.99 -5.99 -9.55
CA LYS A 252 -21.50 -7.02 -10.46
C LYS A 252 -21.72 -6.61 -11.89
N THR A 253 -20.84 -7.03 -12.79
CA THR A 253 -20.99 -6.80 -14.21
C THR A 253 -21.16 -8.11 -14.94
N LEU A 254 -22.25 -8.22 -15.71
CA LEU A 254 -22.44 -9.26 -16.71
C LEU A 254 -22.09 -8.69 -18.09
N SER A 255 -21.09 -9.27 -18.73
CA SER A 255 -20.66 -8.90 -20.08
C SER A 255 -21.10 -10.00 -21.03
N PHE A 256 -21.92 -9.63 -22.01
CA PHE A 256 -22.43 -10.52 -23.04
C PHE A 256 -21.81 -10.16 -24.40
N GLU A 257 -21.30 -11.13 -25.12
CA GLU A 257 -20.95 -11.01 -26.53
C GLU A 257 -22.13 -11.47 -27.36
N LEU A 258 -22.79 -10.54 -28.04
CA LEU A 258 -23.97 -10.81 -28.83
C LEU A 258 -23.59 -11.30 -30.24
N VAL A 259 -24.42 -12.13 -30.87
CA VAL A 259 -24.30 -12.48 -32.30
C VAL A 259 -24.53 -11.22 -33.13
N PRO A 260 -23.69 -10.95 -34.16
CA PRO A 260 -23.83 -9.74 -34.99
C PRO A 260 -25.20 -9.60 -35.69
N GLY A 261 -25.67 -8.37 -35.83
CA GLY A 261 -26.90 -8.06 -36.54
C GLY A 261 -28.17 -7.90 -35.69
N GLN A 262 -28.05 -8.01 -34.38
CA GLN A 262 -29.16 -7.80 -33.44
C GLN A 262 -29.31 -6.33 -33.07
N SER A 263 -30.46 -5.71 -33.40
CA SER A 263 -30.71 -4.29 -33.15
C SER A 263 -31.78 -4.02 -32.08
N HIS A 264 -32.14 -5.02 -31.26
CA HIS A 264 -33.20 -4.87 -30.26
C HIS A 264 -32.78 -3.90 -29.15
N LEU A 265 -33.72 -3.05 -28.73
CA LEU A 265 -33.55 -2.11 -27.61
C LEU A 265 -33.64 -2.89 -26.31
N ILE A 266 -32.77 -2.57 -25.34
CA ILE A 266 -32.74 -3.20 -24.01
C ILE A 266 -33.60 -2.37 -23.06
N SER A 267 -34.90 -2.26 -23.35
CA SER A 267 -35.81 -1.46 -22.55
C SER A 267 -36.11 -2.02 -21.15
N HIS A 268 -35.85 -3.31 -20.92
CA HIS A 268 -36.17 -3.97 -19.65
C HIS A 268 -35.32 -3.53 -18.45
N TYR A 269 -34.10 -3.02 -18.71
CA TYR A 269 -33.17 -2.63 -17.67
C TYR A 269 -32.96 -1.14 -17.57
N GLU A 270 -33.48 -0.37 -18.54
CA GLU A 270 -33.36 1.09 -18.54
C GLU A 270 -34.20 1.70 -17.42
N GLY A 271 -33.55 2.50 -16.56
CA GLY A 271 -34.23 3.22 -15.47
C GLY A 271 -34.45 2.40 -14.20
N LEU A 272 -33.94 1.17 -14.11
CA LEU A 272 -33.93 0.43 -12.85
C LEU A 272 -32.90 1.03 -11.89
N PRO A 273 -33.24 1.20 -10.59
CA PRO A 273 -32.30 1.73 -9.61
C PRO A 273 -31.10 0.79 -9.44
N ASP A 274 -29.89 1.33 -9.33
CA ASP A 274 -28.63 0.60 -9.13
C ASP A 274 -28.34 -0.45 -10.23
N MET A 275 -28.78 -0.16 -11.44
CA MET A 275 -28.50 -0.91 -12.65
C MET A 275 -28.11 0.01 -13.79
N THR A 276 -26.99 -0.30 -14.46
CA THR A 276 -26.51 0.43 -15.62
C THR A 276 -26.32 -0.52 -16.79
N VAL A 277 -26.78 -0.11 -17.95
CA VAL A 277 -26.62 -0.89 -19.18
C VAL A 277 -25.81 -0.09 -20.19
N ASP A 278 -24.71 -0.65 -20.63
CA ASP A 278 -23.88 -0.10 -21.70
C ASP A 278 -23.78 -1.08 -22.84
N ARG A 279 -24.04 -0.60 -24.05
CA ARG A 279 -23.95 -1.38 -25.27
C ARG A 279 -23.01 -0.73 -26.24
N GLN A 280 -21.98 -1.45 -26.64
CA GLN A 280 -20.99 -1.02 -27.62
C GLN A 280 -20.88 -2.08 -28.72
N GLY A 281 -21.58 -1.84 -29.83
CA GLY A 281 -21.62 -2.79 -30.95
C GLY A 281 -22.27 -4.13 -30.56
N ASN A 282 -21.49 -5.21 -30.55
CA ASN A 282 -21.94 -6.54 -30.12
C ASN A 282 -21.68 -6.84 -28.65
N SER A 283 -21.03 -5.96 -27.91
CA SER A 283 -20.80 -6.11 -26.47
C SER A 283 -21.91 -5.42 -25.69
N LEU A 284 -22.53 -6.15 -24.78
CA LEU A 284 -23.54 -5.66 -23.84
C LEU A 284 -23.03 -5.88 -22.42
N ASN A 285 -22.87 -4.80 -21.67
CA ASN A 285 -22.48 -4.82 -20.27
C ASN A 285 -23.65 -4.38 -19.40
N ILE A 286 -23.99 -5.18 -18.42
CA ILE A 286 -25.04 -4.88 -17.41
C ILE A 286 -24.36 -4.87 -16.05
N GLU A 287 -24.26 -3.70 -15.45
CA GLU A 287 -23.76 -3.52 -14.07
C GLU A 287 -24.98 -3.38 -13.15
N PHE A 288 -24.99 -4.13 -12.04
CA PHE A 288 -26.13 -4.17 -11.11
C PHE A 288 -25.70 -4.47 -9.69
N ASP A 289 -26.50 -4.03 -8.71
CA ASP A 289 -26.34 -4.39 -7.29
C ASP A 289 -26.84 -5.81 -7.03
N SER A 290 -25.91 -6.73 -6.73
CA SER A 290 -26.20 -8.13 -6.46
C SER A 290 -27.00 -8.38 -5.17
N SER A 291 -27.15 -7.38 -4.30
CA SER A 291 -28.04 -7.46 -3.14
C SER A 291 -29.51 -7.24 -3.50
N ARG A 292 -29.78 -6.61 -4.65
CA ARG A 292 -31.13 -6.31 -5.16
C ARG A 292 -31.55 -7.21 -6.32
N TYR A 293 -30.61 -7.60 -7.16
CA TYR A 293 -30.88 -8.35 -8.37
C TYR A 293 -30.10 -9.68 -8.39
N GLN A 294 -30.76 -10.74 -8.81
CA GLN A 294 -30.11 -12.04 -8.99
C GLN A 294 -29.48 -12.12 -10.38
N SER A 295 -28.20 -12.47 -10.45
CA SER A 295 -27.48 -12.65 -11.73
C SER A 295 -28.21 -13.64 -12.67
N ALA A 296 -28.82 -14.70 -12.11
CA ALA A 296 -29.55 -15.71 -12.86
C ALA A 296 -30.76 -15.14 -13.61
N ASP A 297 -31.49 -14.20 -13.00
CA ASP A 297 -32.66 -13.58 -13.61
C ASP A 297 -32.25 -12.66 -14.76
N ILE A 298 -31.19 -11.88 -14.58
CA ILE A 298 -30.63 -11.03 -15.62
C ILE A 298 -30.14 -11.87 -16.80
N ILE A 299 -29.38 -12.94 -16.53
CA ILE A 299 -28.90 -13.86 -17.57
C ILE A 299 -30.07 -14.47 -18.33
N LYS A 300 -31.07 -15.00 -17.63
CA LYS A 300 -32.26 -15.62 -18.25
C LYS A 300 -33.00 -14.62 -19.14
N GLN A 301 -33.21 -13.41 -18.67
CA GLN A 301 -33.90 -12.37 -19.44
C GLN A 301 -33.09 -11.98 -20.69
N THR A 302 -31.77 -11.76 -20.55
CA THR A 302 -30.92 -11.40 -21.68
C THR A 302 -30.83 -12.51 -22.71
N LEU A 303 -30.82 -13.79 -22.30
CA LEU A 303 -30.88 -14.95 -23.19
C LEU A 303 -32.23 -15.09 -23.93
N SER A 304 -33.31 -14.55 -23.39
CA SER A 304 -34.60 -14.53 -24.07
C SER A 304 -34.70 -13.43 -25.13
N ASP A 305 -33.95 -12.35 -24.97
CA ASP A 305 -34.00 -11.18 -25.82
C ASP A 305 -32.92 -11.20 -26.91
N PHE A 306 -31.80 -11.91 -26.71
CA PHE A 306 -30.63 -11.91 -27.55
C PHE A 306 -30.04 -13.29 -27.78
N GLU A 307 -29.53 -13.56 -28.98
CA GLU A 307 -28.60 -14.65 -29.22
C GLU A 307 -27.20 -14.28 -28.69
N ILE A 308 -26.72 -15.02 -27.72
CA ILE A 308 -25.46 -14.75 -27.02
C ILE A 308 -24.40 -15.71 -27.54
N ARG A 309 -23.23 -15.17 -27.89
CA ARG A 309 -22.06 -15.94 -28.29
C ARG A 309 -21.21 -16.33 -27.09
N ASP A 310 -21.04 -15.40 -26.14
CA ASP A 310 -20.27 -15.63 -24.91
C ASP A 310 -20.81 -14.78 -23.76
N LEU A 311 -20.58 -15.26 -22.53
CA LEU A 311 -20.98 -14.60 -21.30
C LEU A 311 -19.84 -14.63 -20.29
N LYS A 312 -19.50 -13.47 -19.74
CA LYS A 312 -18.56 -13.34 -18.63
C LYS A 312 -19.21 -12.59 -17.48
N MET A 313 -19.11 -13.14 -16.27
CA MET A 313 -19.48 -12.46 -15.04
C MET A 313 -18.21 -11.96 -14.36
N VAL A 314 -18.19 -10.68 -14.04
CA VAL A 314 -17.06 -10.02 -13.37
C VAL A 314 -17.58 -9.46 -12.04
N ASP A 315 -16.98 -9.90 -10.94
CA ASP A 315 -17.18 -9.28 -9.64
C ASP A 315 -16.46 -7.93 -9.62
N THR A 316 -16.96 -6.99 -8.82
CA THR A 316 -16.28 -5.69 -8.65
C THR A 316 -14.87 -5.93 -8.13
N ASP A 317 -13.88 -5.46 -8.87
CA ASP A 317 -12.50 -5.50 -8.44
C ASP A 317 -12.29 -4.56 -7.24
N ILE A 318 -11.37 -4.93 -6.36
CA ILE A 318 -10.96 -4.06 -5.24
C ILE A 318 -10.54 -2.68 -5.75
N GLU A 319 -9.94 -2.62 -6.95
CA GLU A 319 -9.57 -1.35 -7.59
C GLU A 319 -10.76 -0.42 -7.78
N ASP A 320 -11.85 -0.95 -8.29
CA ASP A 320 -13.06 -0.17 -8.52
C ASP A 320 -13.73 0.25 -7.21
N ILE A 321 -13.72 -0.63 -6.19
CA ILE A 321 -14.23 -0.29 -4.86
C ILE A 321 -13.41 0.87 -4.26
N ILE A 322 -12.09 0.76 -4.25
CA ILE A 322 -11.20 1.80 -3.72
C ILE A 322 -11.32 3.10 -4.51
N ARG A 323 -11.43 3.02 -5.84
CA ARG A 323 -11.62 4.18 -6.71
C ARG A 323 -12.93 4.93 -6.40
N ARG A 324 -14.04 4.20 -6.19
CA ARG A 324 -15.35 4.76 -5.78
C ARG A 324 -15.29 5.44 -4.40
N PHE A 325 -14.57 4.82 -3.46
CA PHE A 325 -14.31 5.46 -2.16
C PHE A 325 -13.69 6.85 -2.30
N TYR A 326 -12.63 6.96 -3.13
CA TYR A 326 -11.96 8.26 -3.33
C TYR A 326 -12.79 9.27 -4.10
N ARG A 327 -13.72 8.82 -4.93
CA ARG A 327 -14.68 9.70 -5.63
C ARG A 327 -15.87 10.07 -4.77
N LYS A 328 -16.03 9.51 -3.57
CA LYS A 328 -17.20 9.65 -2.69
C LYS A 328 -18.50 9.20 -3.37
N GLU A 329 -18.41 8.13 -4.13
CA GLU A 329 -19.52 7.46 -4.81
C GLU A 329 -20.08 6.28 -3.97
N LEU A 330 -19.48 6.04 -2.80
CA LEU A 330 -19.86 5.00 -1.82
C LEU A 330 -20.17 5.62 -0.48
#